data_e2b6778ef68e6f4235a24110b04dc751
#
_entry.id   e2b6778ef68e6f4235a24110b04dc751
#
_cell.length_a   1.000
_cell.length_b   1.000
_cell.length_c   1.000
_cell.angle_alpha   90.00
_cell.angle_beta   90.00
_cell.angle_gamma   90.00
#
_symmetry.space_group_name_H-M   'P 1'
#
loop_
_entity.id
_entity.type
_entity.pdbx_description
1 polymer ?
#
loop_
_entity_poly.entity_id
_entity_poly.type
_entity_poly.pdbx_seq_one_letter_code
_entity_poly.pdbx_strand_id
1 'polypeptide(L)'
;MAVIDIAGFVSVLKSHAVDHGFHVHDERHFVETYSLRQLWEVDLHPAEACNGPIDLHLSLEIDPRALLGFEDEILKQDDPDAEPPDGFSFPLIFTWTFPPLFSPPDLLVLATEIAGVGGLQLPLEVSAIDSYHSVTDAPERSLSIVGRIAVSLANVFRGTDEDFYDVFNNCRDVSLDLLERVPSWLDEH
;
A
#
# COMPACT_ATOMS: atom_id res chain seq x y z
N MET A 1 25.44 13.66 -2.25
CA MET A 1 25.19 12.21 -2.48
C MET A 1 23.97 11.90 -1.62
N ALA A 2 22.89 11.40 -2.18
CA ALA A 2 21.70 11.07 -1.40
C ALA A 2 22.09 10.03 -0.33
N VAL A 3 21.69 10.25 0.91
CA VAL A 3 21.97 9.36 2.03
C VAL A 3 21.09 8.11 1.94
N ILE A 4 19.88 8.26 1.34
CA ILE A 4 18.93 7.16 1.14
C ILE A 4 18.71 6.92 -0.35
N ASP A 5 18.86 5.67 -0.78
CA ASP A 5 18.53 5.21 -2.12
C ASP A 5 17.07 4.74 -2.18
N ILE A 6 16.17 5.66 -2.53
CA ILE A 6 14.73 5.36 -2.65
C ILE A 6 14.45 4.36 -3.77
N ALA A 7 15.12 4.47 -4.91
CA ALA A 7 14.92 3.55 -6.03
C ALA A 7 15.37 2.12 -5.67
N GLY A 8 16.50 2.01 -4.96
CA GLY A 8 16.97 0.75 -4.38
C GLY A 8 15.95 0.18 -3.39
N PHE A 9 15.38 1.01 -2.52
CA PHE A 9 14.36 0.59 -1.57
C PHE A 9 13.07 0.09 -2.26
N VAL A 10 12.59 0.77 -3.31
CA VAL A 10 11.44 0.28 -4.11
C VAL A 10 11.75 -1.08 -4.74
N SER A 11 12.99 -1.29 -5.19
CA SER A 11 13.42 -2.59 -5.72
C SER A 11 13.40 -3.69 -4.65
N VAL A 12 13.76 -3.39 -3.41
CA VAL A 12 13.64 -4.29 -2.27
C VAL A 12 12.18 -4.63 -1.99
N LEU A 13 11.28 -3.63 -1.96
CA LEU A 13 9.83 -3.86 -1.78
C LEU A 13 9.25 -4.79 -2.85
N LYS A 14 9.65 -4.62 -4.11
CA LYS A 14 9.22 -5.52 -5.20
C LYS A 14 9.75 -6.94 -5.02
N SER A 15 10.99 -7.10 -4.56
CA SER A 15 11.56 -8.42 -4.27
C SER A 15 10.78 -9.12 -3.16
N HIS A 16 10.45 -8.40 -2.08
CA HIS A 16 9.59 -8.92 -1.01
C HIS A 16 8.22 -9.34 -1.54
N ALA A 17 7.57 -8.52 -2.38
CA ALA A 17 6.30 -8.88 -2.99
C ALA A 17 6.41 -10.22 -3.75
N VAL A 18 7.43 -10.38 -4.59
CA VAL A 18 7.66 -11.63 -5.35
C VAL A 18 7.90 -12.82 -4.41
N ASP A 19 8.72 -12.66 -3.38
CA ASP A 19 9.04 -13.72 -2.41
C ASP A 19 7.80 -14.17 -1.61
N HIS A 20 6.80 -13.28 -1.45
CA HIS A 20 5.51 -13.57 -0.82
C HIS A 20 4.39 -13.98 -1.81
N GLY A 21 4.77 -14.34 -3.04
CA GLY A 21 3.86 -14.90 -4.03
C GLY A 21 3.01 -13.88 -4.79
N PHE A 22 3.45 -12.62 -4.86
CA PHE A 22 2.84 -11.62 -5.72
C PHE A 22 3.49 -11.61 -7.10
N HIS A 23 2.69 -11.37 -8.11
CA HIS A 23 3.16 -10.94 -9.42
C HIS A 23 3.22 -9.41 -9.45
N VAL A 24 4.37 -8.87 -9.84
CA VAL A 24 4.60 -7.44 -10.04
C VAL A 24 4.46 -7.14 -11.54
N HIS A 25 3.59 -6.20 -11.91
CA HIS A 25 3.26 -5.91 -13.30
C HIS A 25 3.88 -4.62 -13.80
N ASP A 26 3.54 -3.52 -13.17
CA ASP A 26 3.92 -2.19 -13.63
C ASP A 26 4.49 -1.37 -12.48
N GLU A 27 5.37 -0.44 -12.83
CA GLU A 27 5.96 0.50 -11.90
C GLU A 27 5.88 1.90 -12.50
N ARG A 28 5.37 2.84 -11.74
CA ARG A 28 5.27 4.24 -12.13
C ARG A 28 5.94 5.11 -11.08
N HIS A 29 6.71 6.09 -11.53
CA HIS A 29 7.32 7.09 -10.68
C HIS A 29 6.88 8.49 -11.11
N PHE A 30 6.24 9.19 -10.20
CA PHE A 30 5.75 10.55 -10.40
C PHE A 30 6.54 11.53 -9.54
N VAL A 31 6.87 12.68 -10.10
CA VAL A 31 7.52 13.79 -9.38
C VAL A 31 6.71 15.05 -9.59
N GLU A 32 6.25 15.65 -8.50
CA GLU A 32 5.55 16.92 -8.55
C GLU A 32 6.54 18.07 -8.71
N THR A 33 6.39 18.85 -9.77
CA THR A 33 7.39 19.86 -10.20
C THR A 33 7.66 20.94 -9.13
N TYR A 34 6.64 21.35 -8.37
CA TYR A 34 6.77 22.48 -7.44
C TYR A 34 7.15 22.04 -6.02
N SER A 35 6.56 20.97 -5.54
CA SER A 35 6.80 20.48 -4.16
C SER A 35 7.96 19.50 -4.10
N LEU A 36 8.39 18.93 -5.25
CA LEU A 36 9.35 17.84 -5.37
C LEU A 36 8.93 16.57 -4.61
N ARG A 37 7.64 16.47 -4.25
CA ARG A 37 7.07 15.22 -3.74
C ARG A 37 7.17 14.16 -4.81
N GLN A 38 7.44 12.95 -4.38
CA GLN A 38 7.52 11.79 -5.25
C GLN A 38 6.49 10.77 -4.83
N LEU A 39 5.96 10.07 -5.82
CA LEU A 39 5.07 8.93 -5.63
C LEU A 39 5.59 7.80 -6.49
N TRP A 40 5.88 6.68 -5.86
CA TRP A 40 6.15 5.42 -6.52
C TRP A 40 4.92 4.54 -6.41
N GLU A 41 4.43 4.04 -7.53
CA GLU A 41 3.31 3.11 -7.60
C GLU A 41 3.77 1.81 -8.23
N VAL A 42 3.34 0.70 -7.65
CA VAL A 42 3.61 -0.65 -8.14
C VAL A 42 2.30 -1.41 -8.21
N ASP A 43 1.93 -1.89 -9.40
CA ASP A 43 0.77 -2.75 -9.59
C ASP A 43 1.18 -4.19 -9.32
N LEU A 44 0.47 -4.85 -8.42
CA LEU A 44 0.76 -6.22 -8.03
C LEU A 44 -0.53 -6.97 -7.69
N HIS A 45 -0.47 -8.29 -7.77
CA HIS A 45 -1.54 -9.16 -7.28
C HIS A 45 -0.96 -10.51 -6.83
N PRO A 46 -1.61 -11.23 -5.91
CA PRO A 46 -1.24 -12.61 -5.63
C PRO A 46 -1.31 -13.47 -6.89
N ALA A 47 -0.46 -14.48 -6.99
CA ALA A 47 -0.44 -15.39 -8.14
C ALA A 47 -1.81 -16.04 -8.40
N GLU A 48 -2.59 -16.27 -7.34
CA GLU A 48 -3.95 -16.81 -7.38
C GLU A 48 -4.98 -15.84 -7.96
N ALA A 49 -4.68 -14.54 -7.96
CA ALA A 49 -5.57 -13.46 -8.43
C ALA A 49 -5.39 -13.11 -9.91
N CYS A 50 -4.55 -13.86 -10.65
CA CYS A 50 -4.31 -13.59 -12.06
C CYS A 50 -5.63 -13.51 -12.85
N ASN A 51 -5.86 -12.37 -13.50
CA ASN A 51 -7.10 -12.05 -14.22
C ASN A 51 -8.36 -12.00 -13.33
N GLY A 52 -8.20 -11.84 -12.03
CA GLY A 52 -9.30 -11.62 -11.10
C GLY A 52 -9.84 -10.19 -11.17
N PRO A 53 -10.94 -9.92 -10.45
CA PRO A 53 -11.61 -8.63 -10.46
C PRO A 53 -11.02 -7.62 -9.45
N ILE A 54 -9.92 -7.93 -8.80
CA ILE A 54 -9.30 -7.08 -7.77
C ILE A 54 -7.99 -6.54 -8.30
N ASP A 55 -7.86 -5.21 -8.29
CA ASP A 55 -6.60 -4.54 -8.52
C ASP A 55 -5.98 -4.15 -7.18
N LEU A 56 -4.71 -4.45 -6.99
CA LEU A 56 -3.92 -4.05 -5.83
C LEU A 56 -2.78 -3.13 -6.28
N HIS A 57 -2.73 -1.95 -5.67
CA HIS A 57 -1.66 -0.99 -5.88
C HIS A 57 -0.89 -0.79 -4.58
N LEU A 58 0.43 -0.89 -4.67
CA LEU A 58 1.34 -0.45 -3.62
C LEU A 58 1.84 0.95 -3.99
N SER A 59 1.73 1.90 -3.06
CA SER A 59 2.20 3.27 -3.26
C SER A 59 3.15 3.67 -2.12
N LEU A 60 4.28 4.27 -2.49
CA LEU A 60 5.22 4.89 -1.56
C LEU A 60 5.25 6.40 -1.82
N GLU A 61 4.75 7.17 -0.85
CA GLU A 61 4.75 8.63 -0.92
C GLU A 61 5.99 9.19 -0.23
N ILE A 62 6.75 10.04 -0.94
CA ILE A 62 7.98 10.62 -0.42
C ILE A 62 7.82 12.13 -0.28
N ASP A 63 7.78 12.60 0.96
CA ASP A 63 7.89 14.03 1.26
C ASP A 63 9.39 14.43 1.30
N PRO A 64 9.84 15.32 0.41
CA PRO A 64 11.22 15.75 0.39
C PRO A 64 11.66 16.42 1.70
N ARG A 65 10.73 16.96 2.50
CA ARG A 65 11.06 17.55 3.79
C ARG A 65 11.46 16.49 4.82
N ALA A 66 10.79 15.33 4.81
CA ALA A 66 11.15 14.23 5.69
C ALA A 66 12.53 13.68 5.30
N LEU A 67 12.79 13.53 3.99
CA LEU A 67 14.08 13.06 3.48
C LEU A 67 15.22 14.01 3.83
N LEU A 68 15.07 15.30 3.53
CA LEU A 68 16.10 16.32 3.82
C LEU A 68 16.30 16.48 5.35
N GLY A 69 15.23 16.44 6.14
CA GLY A 69 15.34 16.49 7.59
C GLY A 69 16.13 15.33 8.17
N PHE A 70 15.91 14.10 7.65
CA PHE A 70 16.68 12.94 8.03
C PHE A 70 18.16 13.07 7.62
N GLU A 71 18.43 13.48 6.37
CA GLU A 71 19.80 13.71 5.88
C GLU A 71 20.55 14.75 6.70
N ASP A 72 19.88 15.87 7.06
CA ASP A 72 20.45 16.93 7.88
C ASP A 72 20.85 16.43 9.29
N GLU A 73 20.04 15.53 9.89
CA GLU A 73 20.36 14.95 11.18
C GLU A 73 21.50 13.95 11.09
N ILE A 74 21.56 13.11 10.05
CA ILE A 74 22.70 12.22 9.81
C ILE A 74 24.00 13.02 9.63
N LEU A 75 23.97 14.11 8.88
CA LEU A 75 25.16 14.92 8.62
C LEU A 75 25.66 15.69 9.85
N LYS A 76 24.85 15.87 10.90
CA LYS A 76 25.26 16.46 12.19
C LYS A 76 25.96 15.47 13.12
N GLN A 77 25.85 14.17 12.83
CA GLN A 77 26.49 13.15 13.64
C GLN A 77 28.00 13.11 13.34
N ASP A 78 28.82 13.29 14.38
CA ASP A 78 30.28 13.22 14.27
C ASP A 78 30.76 11.75 14.24
N ASP A 79 29.97 10.82 14.76
CA ASP A 79 30.24 9.39 14.82
C ASP A 79 29.53 8.66 13.67
N PRO A 80 30.27 8.06 12.73
CA PRO A 80 29.68 7.31 11.63
C PRO A 80 28.92 6.03 12.07
N ASP A 81 29.19 5.54 13.28
CA ASP A 81 28.53 4.37 13.87
C ASP A 81 27.36 4.77 14.80
N ALA A 82 27.02 6.05 14.88
CA ALA A 82 25.90 6.53 15.68
C ALA A 82 24.56 5.97 15.11
N GLU A 83 23.60 5.74 16.02
CA GLU A 83 22.27 5.35 15.59
C GLU A 83 21.61 6.45 14.72
N PRO A 84 21.01 6.07 13.57
CA PRO A 84 20.31 7.05 12.74
C PRO A 84 19.09 7.63 13.48
N PRO A 85 18.72 8.87 13.19
CA PRO A 85 17.66 9.58 13.91
C PRO A 85 16.30 8.90 13.68
N ASP A 86 15.55 8.75 14.77
CA ASP A 86 14.16 8.29 14.73
C ASP A 86 13.19 9.44 14.39
N GLY A 87 11.96 9.07 14.06
CA GLY A 87 10.86 10.04 13.84
C GLY A 87 10.69 10.50 12.40
N PHE A 88 11.51 10.01 11.48
CA PHE A 88 11.33 10.22 10.04
C PHE A 88 10.77 8.98 9.38
N SER A 89 9.68 9.11 8.63
CA SER A 89 9.03 8.00 7.95
C SER A 89 8.34 8.43 6.67
N PHE A 90 8.12 7.46 5.78
CA PHE A 90 7.24 7.60 4.62
C PHE A 90 6.02 6.69 4.76
N PRO A 91 4.84 7.11 4.29
CA PRO A 91 3.70 6.22 4.19
C PRO A 91 3.89 5.23 3.04
N LEU A 92 3.75 3.94 3.36
CA LEU A 92 3.57 2.85 2.40
C LEU A 92 2.11 2.45 2.44
N ILE A 93 1.46 2.46 1.28
CA ILE A 93 0.02 2.32 1.14
C ILE A 93 -0.29 1.15 0.22
N PHE A 94 -1.16 0.26 0.66
CA PHE A 94 -1.74 -0.80 -0.15
C PHE A 94 -3.19 -0.45 -0.42
N THR A 95 -3.60 -0.42 -1.68
CA THR A 95 -4.95 -0.05 -2.08
C THR A 95 -5.56 -1.15 -2.93
N TRP A 96 -6.62 -1.78 -2.43
CA TRP A 96 -7.46 -2.71 -3.20
C TRP A 96 -8.62 -1.96 -3.79
N THR A 97 -8.79 -2.08 -5.09
CA THR A 97 -9.90 -1.52 -5.85
C THR A 97 -10.68 -2.60 -6.57
N PHE A 98 -11.96 -2.34 -6.78
CA PHE A 98 -12.93 -3.30 -7.30
C PHE A 98 -13.73 -2.66 -8.42
N PRO A 99 -14.22 -3.44 -9.39
CA PRO A 99 -15.23 -2.95 -10.31
C PRO A 99 -16.50 -2.55 -9.56
N PRO A 100 -17.41 -1.77 -10.19
CA PRO A 100 -18.71 -1.44 -9.60
C PRO A 100 -19.46 -2.68 -9.11
N LEU A 101 -19.97 -2.64 -7.89
CA LEU A 101 -20.61 -3.76 -7.22
C LEU A 101 -22.12 -3.72 -7.37
N PHE A 102 -22.74 -4.84 -7.78
CA PHE A 102 -24.20 -4.98 -7.84
C PHE A 102 -24.81 -5.29 -6.47
N SER A 103 -24.14 -6.11 -5.69
CA SER A 103 -24.56 -6.53 -4.34
C SER A 103 -23.49 -6.15 -3.31
N PRO A 104 -23.30 -4.84 -3.02
CA PRO A 104 -22.21 -4.37 -2.17
C PRO A 104 -22.39 -4.87 -0.72
N PRO A 105 -21.28 -5.23 -0.03
CA PRO A 105 -21.33 -5.65 1.35
C PRO A 105 -21.67 -4.50 2.31
N ASP A 106 -22.13 -4.84 3.52
CA ASP A 106 -22.17 -3.88 4.62
C ASP A 106 -20.73 -3.48 5.00
N LEU A 107 -20.42 -2.18 4.95
CA LEU A 107 -19.06 -1.68 5.15
C LEU A 107 -18.53 -1.93 6.57
N LEU A 108 -19.41 -1.86 7.58
CA LEU A 108 -18.98 -2.10 8.97
C LEU A 108 -18.65 -3.57 9.21
N VAL A 109 -19.47 -4.46 8.66
CA VAL A 109 -19.24 -5.91 8.74
C VAL A 109 -17.95 -6.24 8.03
N LEU A 110 -17.78 -5.79 6.78
CA LEU A 110 -16.56 -6.01 6.00
C LEU A 110 -15.32 -5.48 6.73
N ALA A 111 -15.35 -4.21 7.20
CA ALA A 111 -14.24 -3.61 7.91
C ALA A 111 -13.83 -4.40 9.16
N THR A 112 -14.83 -4.93 9.90
CA THR A 112 -14.57 -5.74 11.10
C THR A 112 -13.92 -7.08 10.75
N GLU A 113 -14.39 -7.72 9.70
CA GLU A 113 -13.89 -9.02 9.26
C GLU A 113 -12.47 -8.94 8.71
N ILE A 114 -12.22 -8.01 7.78
CA ILE A 114 -10.89 -7.87 7.17
C ILE A 114 -9.84 -7.31 8.14
N ALA A 115 -10.25 -6.53 9.15
CA ALA A 115 -9.32 -6.08 10.20
C ALA A 115 -8.74 -7.27 10.98
N GLY A 116 -9.49 -8.37 11.12
CA GLY A 116 -8.99 -9.60 11.70
C GLY A 116 -7.94 -10.30 10.84
N VAL A 117 -8.04 -10.16 9.52
CA VAL A 117 -7.09 -10.74 8.55
C VAL A 117 -5.81 -9.88 8.45
N GLY A 118 -5.96 -8.56 8.31
CA GLY A 118 -4.82 -7.62 8.21
C GLY A 118 -3.99 -7.51 9.49
N GLY A 119 -4.62 -7.78 10.63
CA GLY A 119 -3.95 -7.74 11.93
C GLY A 119 -3.47 -6.32 12.31
N LEU A 120 -2.54 -6.26 13.26
CA LEU A 120 -2.00 -4.98 13.75
C LEU A 120 -0.93 -4.40 12.82
N GLN A 121 -0.25 -5.23 12.04
CA GLN A 121 0.81 -4.80 11.12
C GLN A 121 0.28 -4.15 9.85
N LEU A 122 -0.97 -4.44 9.47
CA LEU A 122 -1.62 -3.84 8.32
C LEU A 122 -3.03 -3.34 8.69
N PRO A 123 -3.13 -2.20 9.39
CA PRO A 123 -4.43 -1.60 9.70
C PRO A 123 -5.16 -1.20 8.42
N LEU A 124 -6.43 -1.61 8.30
CA LEU A 124 -7.24 -1.46 7.09
C LEU A 124 -8.37 -0.45 7.29
N GLU A 125 -8.56 0.40 6.29
CA GLU A 125 -9.68 1.32 6.16
C GLU A 125 -10.55 0.88 4.98
N VAL A 126 -11.87 0.81 5.18
CA VAL A 126 -12.84 0.48 4.14
C VAL A 126 -13.67 1.71 3.83
N SER A 127 -13.78 2.07 2.56
CA SER A 127 -14.59 3.18 2.09
C SER A 127 -15.36 2.81 0.83
N ALA A 128 -16.50 3.49 0.60
CA ALA A 128 -17.28 3.33 -0.61
C ALA A 128 -17.80 4.67 -1.09
N ILE A 129 -17.94 4.78 -2.42
CA ILE A 129 -18.52 5.95 -3.10
C ILE A 129 -19.68 5.47 -3.94
N ASP A 130 -20.85 6.08 -3.72
CA ASP A 130 -22.03 5.86 -4.56
C ASP A 130 -22.12 6.93 -5.64
N SER A 131 -22.15 6.49 -6.89
CA SER A 131 -22.28 7.35 -8.07
C SER A 131 -23.65 7.16 -8.71
N TYR A 132 -24.33 8.29 -9.03
CA TYR A 132 -25.65 8.29 -9.67
C TYR A 132 -25.54 8.92 -11.06
N HIS A 133 -25.79 8.15 -12.10
CA HIS A 133 -25.80 8.65 -13.48
C HIS A 133 -27.15 9.26 -13.87
N SER A 134 -28.23 8.77 -13.27
CA SER A 134 -29.59 9.27 -13.46
C SER A 134 -30.39 9.15 -12.16
N VAL A 135 -31.44 10.00 -12.01
CA VAL A 135 -32.32 9.94 -10.83
C VAL A 135 -33.12 8.63 -10.75
N THR A 136 -33.22 7.89 -11.85
CA THR A 136 -33.99 6.65 -11.97
C THR A 136 -33.15 5.38 -11.90
N ASP A 137 -31.83 5.52 -11.98
CA ASP A 137 -30.91 4.37 -11.97
C ASP A 137 -30.48 4.03 -10.54
N ALA A 138 -30.21 2.76 -10.29
CA ALA A 138 -29.55 2.34 -9.06
C ALA A 138 -28.12 2.95 -9.00
N PRO A 139 -27.64 3.32 -7.82
CA PRO A 139 -26.27 3.83 -7.71
C PRO A 139 -25.26 2.74 -8.05
N GLU A 140 -24.20 3.13 -8.74
CA GLU A 140 -23.00 2.32 -8.84
C GLU A 140 -22.16 2.56 -7.60
N ARG A 141 -21.86 1.50 -6.84
CA ARG A 141 -21.00 1.57 -5.67
C ARG A 141 -19.59 1.10 -6.01
N SER A 142 -18.64 2.01 -5.84
CA SER A 142 -17.21 1.68 -5.89
C SER A 142 -16.70 1.49 -4.46
N LEU A 143 -16.06 0.36 -4.22
CA LEU A 143 -15.43 0.02 -2.95
C LEU A 143 -13.92 0.24 -3.03
N SER A 144 -13.32 0.74 -1.96
CA SER A 144 -11.87 0.84 -1.79
C SER A 144 -11.48 0.40 -0.39
N ILE A 145 -10.45 -0.42 -0.32
CA ILE A 145 -9.83 -0.86 0.93
C ILE A 145 -8.39 -0.37 0.92
N VAL A 146 -7.97 0.27 2.01
CA VAL A 146 -6.64 0.87 2.11
C VAL A 146 -5.95 0.40 3.37
N GLY A 147 -4.78 -0.22 3.20
CA GLY A 147 -3.84 -0.51 4.27
C GLY A 147 -2.73 0.54 4.28
N ARG A 148 -2.38 1.09 5.43
CA ARG A 148 -1.34 2.12 5.53
C ARG A 148 -0.38 1.79 6.66
N ILE A 149 0.91 1.80 6.36
CA ILE A 149 1.98 1.68 7.36
C ILE A 149 2.99 2.81 7.21
N ALA A 150 3.75 3.07 8.27
CA ALA A 150 4.85 4.04 8.26
C ALA A 150 6.18 3.29 8.09
N VAL A 151 6.91 3.62 7.02
CA VAL A 151 8.25 3.08 6.76
C VAL A 151 9.27 4.00 7.44
N SER A 152 10.02 3.48 8.41
CA SER A 152 11.08 4.22 9.09
C SER A 152 12.26 4.47 8.18
N LEU A 153 12.69 5.73 8.04
CA LEU A 153 13.90 6.07 7.29
C LEU A 153 15.17 5.53 7.95
N ALA A 154 15.18 5.39 9.26
CA ALA A 154 16.28 4.75 9.98
C ALA A 154 16.44 3.28 9.57
N ASN A 155 15.36 2.53 9.40
CA ASN A 155 15.38 1.15 8.95
C ASN A 155 15.83 1.04 7.49
N VAL A 156 15.31 1.92 6.61
CA VAL A 156 15.75 1.98 5.20
C VAL A 156 17.25 2.29 5.10
N PHE A 157 17.75 3.23 5.90
CA PHE A 157 19.16 3.59 5.96
C PHE A 157 20.07 2.43 6.42
N ARG A 158 19.61 1.64 7.40
CA ARG A 158 20.33 0.45 7.89
C ARG A 158 20.25 -0.73 6.93
N GLY A 159 19.35 -0.70 5.95
CA GLY A 159 19.04 -1.83 5.08
C GLY A 159 18.36 -2.98 5.84
N THR A 160 17.58 -2.66 6.88
CA THR A 160 16.77 -3.63 7.62
C THR A 160 15.38 -3.70 7.00
N ASP A 161 15.00 -4.89 6.57
CA ASP A 161 13.75 -5.18 5.85
C ASP A 161 12.85 -6.20 6.57
N GLU A 162 13.23 -6.63 7.77
CA GLU A 162 12.51 -7.64 8.56
C GLU A 162 11.04 -7.27 8.82
N ASP A 163 10.74 -5.98 8.93
CA ASP A 163 9.39 -5.49 9.21
C ASP A 163 8.40 -5.75 8.05
N PHE A 164 8.89 -5.97 6.81
CA PHE A 164 8.02 -6.15 5.65
C PHE A 164 7.50 -7.58 5.46
N TYR A 165 8.14 -8.57 6.08
CA TYR A 165 7.71 -9.96 5.95
C TYR A 165 6.26 -10.16 6.37
N ASP A 166 5.90 -9.72 7.58
CA ASP A 166 4.54 -9.85 8.10
C ASP A 166 3.55 -8.98 7.33
N VAL A 167 3.97 -7.78 6.90
CA VAL A 167 3.12 -6.87 6.12
C VAL A 167 2.71 -7.50 4.79
N PHE A 168 3.65 -8.07 4.03
CA PHE A 168 3.34 -8.72 2.75
C PHE A 168 2.54 -10.00 2.93
N ASN A 169 2.78 -10.80 3.98
CA ASN A 169 1.94 -11.95 4.32
C ASN A 169 0.49 -11.49 4.59
N ASN A 170 0.29 -10.50 5.47
CA ASN A 170 -1.03 -9.99 5.78
C ASN A 170 -1.71 -9.38 4.54
N CYS A 171 -0.96 -8.66 3.69
CA CYS A 171 -1.45 -8.13 2.43
C CYS A 171 -1.94 -9.25 1.50
N ARG A 172 -1.19 -10.35 1.41
CA ARG A 172 -1.58 -11.53 0.64
C ARG A 172 -2.83 -12.19 1.21
N ASP A 173 -2.90 -12.39 2.52
CA ASP A 173 -4.05 -13.02 3.18
C ASP A 173 -5.32 -12.19 3.00
N VAL A 174 -5.22 -10.86 3.12
CA VAL A 174 -6.33 -9.93 2.81
C VAL A 174 -6.77 -10.07 1.35
N SER A 175 -5.81 -10.12 0.41
CA SER A 175 -6.13 -10.25 -1.01
C SER A 175 -6.84 -11.56 -1.32
N LEU A 176 -6.44 -12.67 -0.70
CA LEU A 176 -7.08 -13.97 -0.87
C LEU A 176 -8.48 -14.02 -0.26
N ASP A 177 -8.66 -13.47 0.96
CA ASP A 177 -9.97 -13.36 1.59
C ASP A 177 -10.94 -12.53 0.73
N LEU A 178 -10.46 -11.42 0.16
CA LEU A 178 -11.26 -10.60 -0.74
C LEU A 178 -11.62 -11.33 -2.05
N LEU A 179 -10.70 -12.12 -2.61
CA LEU A 179 -10.98 -12.92 -3.81
C LEU A 179 -12.09 -13.95 -3.60
N GLU A 180 -12.20 -14.51 -2.41
CA GLU A 180 -13.29 -15.43 -2.08
C GLU A 180 -14.65 -14.74 -1.96
N ARG A 181 -14.67 -13.45 -1.55
CA ARG A 181 -15.90 -12.67 -1.31
C ARG A 181 -16.45 -11.99 -2.56
N VAL A 182 -15.56 -11.44 -3.40
CA VAL A 182 -15.91 -10.57 -4.54
C VAL A 182 -16.92 -11.20 -5.51
N PRO A 183 -16.89 -12.50 -5.85
CA PRO A 183 -17.90 -13.10 -6.72
C PRO A 183 -19.33 -12.84 -6.26
N SER A 184 -19.59 -12.91 -4.95
CA SER A 184 -20.93 -12.66 -4.40
C SER A 184 -21.37 -11.18 -4.48
N TRP A 185 -20.44 -10.26 -4.68
CA TRP A 185 -20.72 -8.82 -4.81
C TRP A 185 -20.94 -8.39 -6.26
N LEU A 186 -20.44 -9.20 -7.20
CA LEU A 186 -20.55 -8.95 -8.65
C LEU A 186 -21.75 -9.62 -9.30
N ASP A 187 -22.41 -10.57 -8.62
CA ASP A 187 -23.57 -11.26 -9.15
C ASP A 187 -24.82 -10.34 -9.13
N GLU A 188 -25.50 -10.21 -10.29
CA GLU A 188 -26.85 -9.65 -10.38
C GLU A 188 -27.86 -10.70 -9.83
N HIS A 189 -28.56 -10.38 -8.79
CA HIS A 189 -29.65 -11.21 -8.23
C HIS A 189 -31.00 -10.93 -8.89
#